data_a0377da79665d4de87da4647a8197c5e
#
_entry.id   a0377da79665d4de87da4647a8197c5e
#
_cell.length_a   1.000
_cell.length_b   1.000
_cell.length_c   1.000
_cell.angle_alpha   90.00
_cell.angle_beta   90.00
_cell.angle_gamma   90.00
#
_symmetry.space_group_name_H-M   'P 1'
#
loop_
_entity.id
_entity.type
_entity.pdbx_description
1 polymer ?
#
loop_
_entity_poly.entity_id
_entity_poly.type
_entity_poly.pdbx_seq_one_letter_code
_entity_poly.pdbx_strand_id
1 'polypeptide(L)'
;FHMKHTFSACCCAILISISAQAQKGASHFEIDTRAPLQTIDGFGASDAWSMQHIGLWPDSVRLQTADWLFSTENDSKGQPLGIGLSIWRFNIGAGSHDQGRESGIGSHWMRTGCFLRPDGTYDWTQQPGQRNFLRMAQERGVRTFIGFFNSPPVYFTQNGLATNTGRGGTLNLKTEHYGDFALFAANVVEGLEQHDGIKLSYVCPVNEPDGHWNWVGPKQEGTPATNREIAGLARAFSQAFTQKGLDTKILINESSDYRCMFATHMTDWQRGYAIQAFFCPDSTDTYLGDTPNVPRLMAGHSYWTNTPLEALRGIRMQLKDTLDKYNVQFWQTETCIMS
;
A
#
# COMPACT_ATOMS: atom_id res chain seq x y z
N PHE A 1 80.44 22.45 1.36
CA PHE A 1 80.59 21.22 0.56
C PHE A 1 79.61 20.17 1.05
N HIS A 2 78.69 19.70 0.15
CA HIS A 2 77.83 18.47 0.29
C HIS A 2 76.71 18.51 1.31
N MET A 3 75.59 19.07 0.86
CA MET A 3 74.30 18.64 1.38
C MET A 3 73.21 18.92 0.31
N LYS A 4 73.10 18.05 -0.66
CA LYS A 4 71.95 17.98 -1.60
C LYS A 4 71.92 16.54 -2.06
N HIS A 5 70.95 15.75 -1.57
CA HIS A 5 70.37 14.53 -2.13
C HIS A 5 69.85 13.59 -1.03
N THR A 6 68.86 14.02 -0.28
CA THR A 6 68.12 13.06 0.57
C THR A 6 66.65 13.43 0.82
N PHE A 7 66.06 14.27 -0.03
CA PHE A 7 64.65 14.68 0.16
C PHE A 7 63.72 14.18 -0.94
N SER A 8 64.19 13.43 -1.93
CA SER A 8 63.37 13.00 -3.07
C SER A 8 62.85 11.56 -2.99
N ALA A 9 63.34 10.75 -2.06
CA ALA A 9 62.95 9.33 -1.98
C ALA A 9 61.79 9.04 -0.99
N CYS A 10 61.52 9.97 -0.05
CA CYS A 10 60.50 9.77 0.95
C CYS A 10 59.07 10.15 0.53
N CYS A 11 58.93 11.05 -0.46
CA CYS A 11 57.60 11.45 -0.92
C CYS A 11 56.95 10.47 -1.91
N CYS A 12 57.74 9.66 -2.62
CA CYS A 12 57.18 8.65 -3.54
C CYS A 12 56.69 7.39 -2.81
N ALA A 13 57.24 7.07 -1.65
CA ALA A 13 56.81 5.89 -0.89
C ALA A 13 55.47 6.11 -0.13
N ILE A 14 55.15 7.36 0.17
CA ILE A 14 53.86 7.67 0.89
C ILE A 14 52.67 7.75 -0.09
N LEU A 15 52.90 8.06 -1.37
CA LEU A 15 51.83 8.10 -2.38
C LEU A 15 51.44 6.74 -2.93
N ILE A 16 52.27 5.70 -2.75
CA ILE A 16 51.97 4.34 -3.21
C ILE A 16 51.15 3.58 -2.15
N SER A 17 51.20 3.97 -0.88
CA SER A 17 50.44 3.29 0.21
C SER A 17 49.00 3.78 0.37
N ILE A 18 48.56 4.86 -0.30
CA ILE A 18 47.19 5.37 -0.20
C ILE A 18 46.29 4.81 -1.32
N SER A 19 46.85 4.26 -2.37
CA SER A 19 46.05 3.65 -3.46
C SER A 19 45.69 2.16 -3.27
N ALA A 20 46.14 1.53 -2.19
CA ALA A 20 45.92 0.11 -1.95
C ALA A 20 44.76 -0.23 -0.95
N GLN A 21 43.99 0.75 -0.48
CA GLN A 21 42.93 0.51 0.50
C GLN A 21 41.49 0.68 -0.01
N ALA A 22 41.26 0.75 -1.31
CA ALA A 22 39.93 0.93 -1.88
C ALA A 22 39.48 -0.17 -2.85
N GLN A 23 39.92 -1.39 -2.66
CA GLN A 23 39.23 -2.54 -3.24
C GLN A 23 38.64 -3.38 -2.11
N LYS A 24 37.49 -2.96 -1.57
CA LYS A 24 36.56 -3.93 -0.98
C LYS A 24 36.23 -4.91 -2.08
N GLY A 25 36.65 -6.15 -1.94
CA GLY A 25 36.41 -7.20 -2.92
C GLY A 25 34.93 -7.18 -3.33
N ALA A 26 34.65 -7.22 -4.63
CA ALA A 26 33.31 -7.32 -5.15
C ALA A 26 32.65 -8.54 -4.49
N SER A 27 31.53 -8.31 -3.79
CA SER A 27 30.76 -9.40 -3.25
C SER A 27 30.15 -10.17 -4.42
N HIS A 28 30.47 -11.45 -4.52
CA HIS A 28 29.87 -12.33 -5.52
C HIS A 28 28.62 -12.96 -4.94
N PHE A 29 27.50 -12.82 -5.65
CA PHE A 29 26.23 -13.47 -5.29
C PHE A 29 25.85 -14.43 -6.41
N GLU A 30 25.48 -15.64 -6.02
CA GLU A 30 24.93 -16.64 -6.93
C GLU A 30 23.42 -16.78 -6.69
N ILE A 31 22.63 -16.70 -7.76
CA ILE A 31 21.19 -16.93 -7.73
C ILE A 31 20.94 -18.31 -8.33
N ASP A 32 20.56 -19.28 -7.49
CA ASP A 32 20.21 -20.62 -7.96
C ASP A 32 18.72 -20.67 -8.36
N THR A 33 18.45 -20.56 -9.65
CA THR A 33 17.10 -20.62 -10.20
C THR A 33 16.49 -22.03 -10.25
N ARG A 34 17.29 -23.07 -9.93
CA ARG A 34 16.83 -24.48 -9.92
C ARG A 34 16.15 -24.86 -8.61
N ALA A 35 16.33 -24.06 -7.56
CA ALA A 35 15.76 -24.30 -6.24
C ALA A 35 14.97 -23.09 -5.76
N PRO A 36 13.79 -22.80 -6.38
CA PRO A 36 12.97 -21.66 -5.97
C PRO A 36 12.44 -21.86 -4.55
N LEU A 37 12.56 -20.82 -3.72
CA LEU A 37 12.10 -20.84 -2.32
C LEU A 37 10.67 -20.34 -2.19
N GLN A 38 10.23 -19.43 -3.05
CA GLN A 38 8.89 -18.84 -3.04
C GLN A 38 8.50 -18.36 -4.43
N THR A 39 7.20 -18.22 -4.64
CA THR A 39 6.66 -17.50 -5.79
C THR A 39 6.46 -16.04 -5.40
N ILE A 40 6.90 -15.12 -6.26
CA ILE A 40 6.66 -13.67 -6.14
C ILE A 40 5.66 -13.30 -7.22
N ASP A 41 4.48 -12.81 -6.82
CA ASP A 41 3.41 -12.44 -7.75
C ASP A 41 3.76 -11.19 -8.56
N GLY A 42 4.56 -10.30 -8.01
CA GLY A 42 5.03 -9.11 -8.70
C GLY A 42 5.72 -8.11 -7.77
N PHE A 43 6.23 -7.05 -8.39
CA PHE A 43 6.78 -5.90 -7.71
C PHE A 43 5.92 -4.68 -8.02
N GLY A 44 5.58 -3.91 -7.01
CA GLY A 44 4.70 -2.76 -7.15
C GLY A 44 5.09 -1.59 -6.27
N ALA A 45 4.31 -0.53 -6.38
CA ALA A 45 4.36 0.58 -5.46
C ALA A 45 2.94 1.09 -5.14
N SER A 46 2.82 1.74 -3.98
CA SER A 46 1.63 2.47 -3.57
C SER A 46 1.85 3.95 -3.86
N ASP A 47 0.99 4.56 -4.64
CA ASP A 47 1.09 5.98 -4.98
C ASP A 47 0.73 6.90 -3.81
N ALA A 48 -0.05 6.37 -2.88
CA ALA A 48 -0.64 7.11 -1.77
C ALA A 48 -1.22 8.45 -2.24
N TRP A 49 -0.42 9.52 -2.26
CA TRP A 49 -0.84 10.86 -2.67
C TRP A 49 -0.02 11.45 -3.81
N SER A 50 1.16 10.92 -4.07
CA SER A 50 2.13 11.55 -4.97
C SER A 50 1.57 11.75 -6.38
N MET A 51 0.88 10.75 -6.91
CA MET A 51 0.43 10.77 -8.29
C MET A 51 -0.80 11.64 -8.53
N GLN A 52 -1.55 12.03 -7.49
CA GLN A 52 -2.61 13.04 -7.67
C GLN A 52 -2.04 14.40 -8.09
N HIS A 53 -0.76 14.67 -7.81
CA HIS A 53 -0.06 15.89 -8.22
C HIS A 53 0.82 15.63 -9.44
N ILE A 54 1.69 14.63 -9.41
CA ILE A 54 2.62 14.31 -10.51
C ILE A 54 1.84 13.94 -11.78
N GLY A 55 0.70 13.29 -11.66
CA GLY A 55 -0.16 12.96 -12.80
C GLY A 55 -0.79 14.16 -13.50
N LEU A 56 -0.66 15.37 -12.93
CA LEU A 56 -1.10 16.64 -13.51
C LEU A 56 0.06 17.52 -14.00
N TRP A 57 1.29 17.06 -13.84
CA TRP A 57 2.45 17.78 -14.35
C TRP A 57 2.49 17.76 -15.89
N PRO A 58 3.34 18.60 -16.52
CA PRO A 58 3.48 18.60 -17.98
C PRO A 58 3.79 17.21 -18.52
N ASP A 59 3.27 16.89 -19.71
CA ASP A 59 3.37 15.56 -20.33
C ASP A 59 4.80 15.03 -20.35
N SER A 60 5.77 15.87 -20.68
CA SER A 60 7.19 15.47 -20.69
C SER A 60 7.70 14.91 -19.36
N VAL A 61 7.16 15.39 -18.23
CA VAL A 61 7.57 14.96 -16.88
C VAL A 61 6.77 13.74 -16.42
N ARG A 62 5.43 13.79 -16.54
CA ARG A 62 4.59 12.70 -16.08
C ARG A 62 4.79 11.41 -16.90
N LEU A 63 4.98 11.52 -18.21
CA LEU A 63 5.27 10.36 -19.08
C LEU A 63 6.64 9.78 -18.76
N GLN A 64 7.66 10.62 -18.57
CA GLN A 64 8.98 10.14 -18.16
C GLN A 64 8.93 9.45 -16.79
N THR A 65 8.15 9.98 -15.84
CA THR A 65 7.98 9.34 -14.53
C THR A 65 7.31 7.97 -14.68
N ALA A 66 6.29 7.87 -15.55
CA ALA A 66 5.63 6.60 -15.84
C ALA A 66 6.59 5.60 -16.52
N ASP A 67 7.46 6.05 -17.42
CA ASP A 67 8.49 5.20 -18.02
C ASP A 67 9.46 4.66 -16.97
N TRP A 68 9.97 5.50 -16.07
CA TRP A 68 10.87 5.07 -15.00
C TRP A 68 10.24 4.02 -14.09
N LEU A 69 8.94 4.13 -13.81
CA LEU A 69 8.25 3.21 -12.92
C LEU A 69 7.84 1.91 -13.62
N PHE A 70 7.33 1.97 -14.83
CA PHE A 70 6.60 0.86 -15.43
C PHE A 70 7.26 0.25 -16.67
N SER A 71 8.17 0.96 -17.37
CA SER A 71 8.77 0.41 -18.58
C SER A 71 9.61 -0.82 -18.29
N THR A 72 9.44 -1.85 -19.11
CA THR A 72 10.29 -3.04 -19.16
C THR A 72 11.22 -3.03 -20.37
N GLU A 73 11.23 -1.95 -21.14
CA GLU A 73 12.03 -1.79 -22.34
C GLU A 73 13.45 -1.30 -22.02
N ASN A 74 14.35 -1.50 -22.96
CA ASN A 74 15.72 -1.01 -22.91
C ASN A 74 15.94 0.08 -23.96
N ASP A 75 16.89 0.98 -23.69
CA ASP A 75 17.38 1.94 -24.67
C ASP A 75 18.23 1.27 -25.77
N SER A 76 18.70 2.06 -26.74
CA SER A 76 19.55 1.58 -27.85
C SER A 76 20.92 1.02 -27.40
N LYS A 77 21.29 1.20 -26.13
CA LYS A 77 22.52 0.67 -25.51
C LYS A 77 22.25 -0.53 -24.62
N GLY A 78 21.00 -1.01 -24.56
CA GLY A 78 20.58 -2.12 -23.72
C GLY A 78 20.39 -1.76 -22.23
N GLN A 79 20.31 -0.46 -21.88
CA GLN A 79 20.05 -0.04 -20.52
C GLN A 79 18.54 0.03 -20.27
N PRO A 80 18.03 -0.44 -19.11
CA PRO A 80 16.60 -0.39 -18.83
C PRO A 80 16.08 1.06 -18.75
N LEU A 81 14.95 1.31 -19.39
CA LEU A 81 14.25 2.60 -19.35
C LEU A 81 13.50 2.81 -18.04
N GLY A 82 13.12 1.73 -17.35
CA GLY A 82 12.38 1.77 -16.09
C GLY A 82 12.69 0.57 -15.21
N ILE A 83 12.05 0.55 -14.03
CA ILE A 83 12.18 -0.55 -13.06
C ILE A 83 11.14 -1.65 -13.25
N GLY A 84 10.20 -1.49 -14.19
CA GLY A 84 9.27 -2.53 -14.59
C GLY A 84 8.28 -2.96 -13.52
N LEU A 85 7.71 -2.02 -12.74
CA LEU A 85 6.67 -2.36 -11.78
C LEU A 85 5.48 -3.01 -12.48
N SER A 86 4.99 -4.11 -11.94
CA SER A 86 3.89 -4.92 -12.49
C SER A 86 2.58 -4.79 -11.71
N ILE A 87 2.63 -4.18 -10.53
CA ILE A 87 1.49 -3.95 -9.63
C ILE A 87 1.46 -2.47 -9.26
N TRP A 88 0.26 -1.87 -9.28
CA TRP A 88 0.06 -0.50 -8.86
C TRP A 88 -1.09 -0.39 -7.86
N ARG A 89 -0.84 0.25 -6.72
CA ARG A 89 -1.80 0.45 -5.64
C ARG A 89 -2.11 1.93 -5.49
N PHE A 90 -3.39 2.31 -5.46
CA PHE A 90 -3.79 3.71 -5.35
C PHE A 90 -4.90 3.93 -4.32
N ASN A 91 -4.91 5.12 -3.70
CA ASN A 91 -5.89 5.52 -2.72
C ASN A 91 -7.20 6.00 -3.39
N ILE A 92 -8.32 5.38 -3.04
CA ILE A 92 -9.66 5.87 -3.36
C ILE A 92 -10.08 6.83 -2.25
N GLY A 93 -10.15 8.14 -2.56
CA GLY A 93 -10.28 9.18 -1.57
C GLY A 93 -11.65 9.27 -0.93
N ALA A 94 -11.65 9.74 0.31
CA ALA A 94 -12.84 9.90 1.15
C ALA A 94 -13.48 11.30 1.08
N GLY A 95 -12.82 12.29 0.45
CA GLY A 95 -13.36 13.64 0.29
C GLY A 95 -12.72 14.71 1.18
N SER A 96 -11.58 14.42 1.81
CA SER A 96 -10.87 15.44 2.59
C SER A 96 -10.40 16.62 1.75
N HIS A 97 -10.19 16.44 0.43
CA HIS A 97 -9.86 17.53 -0.48
C HIS A 97 -11.01 18.53 -0.58
N ASP A 98 -12.23 18.05 -0.73
CA ASP A 98 -13.42 18.89 -0.86
C ASP A 98 -13.72 19.67 0.45
N GLN A 99 -13.38 19.10 1.59
CA GLN A 99 -13.46 19.76 2.89
C GLN A 99 -12.35 20.82 3.11
N GLY A 100 -11.28 20.77 2.34
CA GLY A 100 -10.19 21.70 2.46
C GLY A 100 -9.56 21.70 3.87
N ARG A 101 -9.45 22.87 4.50
CA ARG A 101 -8.90 23.01 5.86
C ARG A 101 -9.81 22.42 6.94
N GLU A 102 -11.10 22.35 6.70
CA GLU A 102 -12.08 21.78 7.63
C GLU A 102 -11.88 20.26 7.83
N SER A 103 -11.22 19.59 6.89
CA SER A 103 -10.79 18.18 7.05
C SER A 103 -9.86 17.96 8.26
N GLY A 104 -9.25 19.04 8.78
CA GLY A 104 -8.21 18.98 9.83
C GLY A 104 -6.83 18.60 9.28
N ILE A 105 -6.70 18.13 8.04
CA ILE A 105 -5.43 17.75 7.43
C ILE A 105 -4.68 19.01 6.96
N GLY A 106 -3.51 19.28 7.53
CA GLY A 106 -2.75 20.51 7.26
C GLY A 106 -2.21 20.60 5.83
N SER A 107 -1.64 19.53 5.32
CA SER A 107 -1.06 19.47 3.98
C SER A 107 -2.11 19.18 2.91
N HIS A 108 -2.25 20.04 1.92
CA HIS A 108 -3.13 19.79 0.77
C HIS A 108 -2.68 18.57 -0.05
N TRP A 109 -1.39 18.21 0.00
CA TRP A 109 -0.84 17.02 -0.66
C TRP A 109 -1.42 15.71 -0.11
N MET A 110 -1.87 15.70 1.13
CA MET A 110 -2.40 14.54 1.83
C MET A 110 -3.94 14.47 1.84
N ARG A 111 -4.61 15.40 1.14
CA ARG A 111 -6.06 15.41 0.99
C ARG A 111 -6.45 14.77 -0.32
N THR A 112 -7.49 13.96 -0.32
CA THR A 112 -7.92 13.22 -1.51
C THR A 112 -9.40 13.51 -1.80
N GLY A 113 -9.74 13.69 -3.08
CA GLY A 113 -11.12 13.91 -3.53
C GLY A 113 -11.94 12.62 -3.47
N CYS A 114 -13.25 12.74 -3.40
CA CYS A 114 -14.17 11.61 -3.43
C CYS A 114 -14.99 11.62 -4.73
N PHE A 115 -15.16 10.44 -5.34
CA PHE A 115 -16.01 10.29 -6.53
C PHE A 115 -17.49 10.51 -6.20
N LEU A 116 -17.95 10.19 -4.97
CA LEU A 116 -19.30 10.39 -4.51
C LEU A 116 -19.54 11.86 -4.11
N ARG A 117 -20.67 12.40 -4.51
CA ARG A 117 -21.14 13.73 -4.12
C ARG A 117 -22.23 13.65 -3.03
N PRO A 118 -22.50 14.77 -2.29
CA PRO A 118 -23.51 14.78 -1.24
C PRO A 118 -24.92 14.41 -1.69
N ASP A 119 -25.23 14.63 -2.96
CA ASP A 119 -26.53 14.32 -3.57
C ASP A 119 -26.65 12.87 -4.07
N GLY A 120 -25.61 12.06 -3.86
CA GLY A 120 -25.56 10.66 -4.29
C GLY A 120 -25.08 10.46 -5.74
N THR A 121 -24.79 11.52 -6.47
CA THR A 121 -24.21 11.44 -7.82
C THR A 121 -22.71 11.16 -7.78
N TYR A 122 -22.14 10.76 -8.93
CA TYR A 122 -20.70 10.47 -9.07
C TYR A 122 -20.05 11.50 -9.98
N ASP A 123 -18.92 12.04 -9.51
CA ASP A 123 -18.12 13.00 -10.26
C ASP A 123 -16.80 12.34 -10.72
N TRP A 124 -16.79 11.92 -11.96
CA TRP A 124 -15.63 11.27 -12.58
C TRP A 124 -14.55 12.25 -13.02
N THR A 125 -14.62 13.53 -12.66
CA THR A 125 -13.50 14.47 -12.79
C THR A 125 -12.57 14.40 -11.59
N GLN A 126 -12.97 13.73 -10.51
CA GLN A 126 -12.15 13.56 -9.30
C GLN A 126 -10.93 12.70 -9.52
N GLN A 127 -9.93 12.89 -8.69
CA GLN A 127 -8.64 12.19 -8.70
C GLN A 127 -7.97 12.13 -10.09
N PRO A 128 -7.94 13.23 -10.88
CA PRO A 128 -7.50 13.19 -12.27
C PRO A 128 -6.03 12.76 -12.42
N GLY A 129 -5.16 13.17 -11.51
CA GLY A 129 -3.73 12.81 -11.54
C GLY A 129 -3.50 11.31 -11.33
N GLN A 130 -4.14 10.73 -10.32
CA GLN A 130 -4.05 9.28 -10.06
C GLN A 130 -4.66 8.47 -11.21
N ARG A 131 -5.80 8.89 -11.75
CA ARG A 131 -6.42 8.25 -12.92
C ARG A 131 -5.53 8.32 -14.16
N ASN A 132 -4.82 9.42 -14.39
CA ASN A 132 -3.80 9.52 -15.43
C ASN A 132 -2.70 8.46 -15.23
N PHE A 133 -2.22 8.29 -14.00
CA PHE A 133 -1.19 7.30 -13.70
C PHE A 133 -1.68 5.85 -13.87
N LEU A 134 -2.93 5.54 -13.51
CA LEU A 134 -3.51 4.21 -13.77
C LEU A 134 -3.48 3.89 -15.26
N ARG A 135 -3.89 4.83 -16.14
CA ARG A 135 -3.85 4.64 -17.59
C ARG A 135 -2.42 4.49 -18.11
N MET A 136 -1.51 5.36 -17.69
CA MET A 136 -0.09 5.29 -18.09
C MET A 136 0.59 4.00 -17.64
N ALA A 137 0.22 3.48 -16.46
CA ALA A 137 0.70 2.18 -15.97
C ALA A 137 0.16 1.03 -16.83
N GLN A 138 -1.14 1.04 -17.16
CA GLN A 138 -1.77 0.03 -18.01
C GLN A 138 -1.15 0.02 -19.42
N GLU A 139 -0.93 1.18 -20.02
CA GLU A 139 -0.27 1.33 -21.32
C GLU A 139 1.13 0.71 -21.35
N ARG A 140 1.83 0.70 -20.22
CA ARG A 140 3.17 0.14 -20.04
C ARG A 140 3.18 -1.31 -19.53
N GLY A 141 2.04 -1.96 -19.52
CA GLY A 141 1.95 -3.39 -19.24
C GLY A 141 1.55 -3.77 -17.81
N VAL A 142 1.30 -2.83 -16.91
CA VAL A 142 0.73 -3.15 -15.60
C VAL A 142 -0.66 -3.77 -15.78
N ARG A 143 -0.93 -4.87 -15.08
CA ARG A 143 -2.21 -5.60 -15.16
C ARG A 143 -2.86 -5.82 -13.81
N THR A 144 -2.13 -5.64 -12.73
CA THR A 144 -2.66 -5.78 -11.36
C THR A 144 -2.79 -4.40 -10.73
N PHE A 145 -4.04 -3.97 -10.55
CA PHE A 145 -4.37 -2.71 -9.88
C PHE A 145 -5.07 -3.00 -8.57
N ILE A 146 -4.62 -2.33 -7.51
CA ILE A 146 -5.17 -2.43 -6.16
C ILE A 146 -5.73 -1.06 -5.76
N GLY A 147 -7.03 -0.97 -5.50
CA GLY A 147 -7.63 0.18 -4.86
C GLY A 147 -7.67 -0.01 -3.34
N PHE A 148 -7.45 1.04 -2.55
CA PHE A 148 -7.62 0.96 -1.10
C PHE A 148 -8.27 2.20 -0.54
N PHE A 149 -8.90 2.04 0.62
CA PHE A 149 -9.54 3.13 1.34
C PHE A 149 -8.79 3.43 2.64
N ASN A 150 -8.33 4.67 2.81
CA ASN A 150 -7.86 5.16 4.10
C ASN A 150 -9.03 5.46 5.04
N SER A 151 -10.15 5.88 4.51
CA SER A 151 -11.39 6.18 5.24
C SER A 151 -12.61 5.95 4.35
N PRO A 152 -13.78 5.62 4.91
CA PRO A 152 -15.03 5.73 4.18
C PRO A 152 -15.27 7.18 3.72
N PRO A 153 -16.08 7.40 2.66
CA PRO A 153 -16.51 8.75 2.27
C PRO A 153 -17.01 9.56 3.47
N VAL A 154 -16.64 10.84 3.57
CA VAL A 154 -16.98 11.73 4.69
C VAL A 154 -18.46 11.77 5.00
N TYR A 155 -19.31 11.55 4.02
CA TYR A 155 -20.77 11.51 4.18
C TYR A 155 -21.27 10.34 5.03
N PHE A 156 -20.50 9.26 5.11
CA PHE A 156 -20.83 8.04 5.84
C PHE A 156 -20.15 7.96 7.20
N THR A 157 -19.15 8.83 7.46
CA THR A 157 -18.38 8.79 8.69
C THR A 157 -19.16 9.32 9.89
N GLN A 158 -18.84 8.81 11.08
CA GLN A 158 -19.53 9.20 12.33
C GLN A 158 -19.25 10.65 12.73
N ASN A 159 -18.04 11.16 12.46
CA ASN A 159 -17.63 12.52 12.81
C ASN A 159 -17.71 13.50 11.61
N GLY A 160 -18.15 13.04 10.45
CA GLY A 160 -18.21 13.86 9.22
C GLY A 160 -16.85 14.16 8.60
N LEU A 161 -15.76 13.52 9.07
CA LEU A 161 -14.39 13.72 8.59
C LEU A 161 -13.81 12.42 8.03
N ALA A 162 -12.86 12.55 7.13
CA ALA A 162 -12.05 11.41 6.65
C ALA A 162 -10.94 11.00 7.64
N THR A 163 -10.89 11.62 8.80
CA THR A 163 -9.93 11.36 9.87
C THR A 163 -10.64 10.84 11.10
N ASN A 164 -9.93 10.09 11.94
CA ASN A 164 -10.49 9.56 13.19
C ASN A 164 -10.26 10.49 14.40
N THR A 165 -10.02 11.77 14.16
CA THR A 165 -9.74 12.76 15.20
C THR A 165 -10.82 12.76 16.29
N GLY A 166 -10.38 12.64 17.55
CA GLY A 166 -11.26 12.66 18.72
C GLY A 166 -12.05 11.37 18.96
N ARG A 167 -11.77 10.29 18.22
CA ARG A 167 -12.46 8.99 18.33
C ARG A 167 -11.56 7.90 18.90
N GLY A 168 -12.15 6.79 19.29
CA GLY A 168 -11.46 5.59 19.77
C GLY A 168 -10.97 4.66 18.65
N GLY A 169 -10.64 3.42 19.01
CA GLY A 169 -10.09 2.41 18.14
C GLY A 169 -11.12 1.62 17.30
N THR A 170 -12.23 2.23 16.91
CA THR A 170 -13.28 1.62 16.11
C THR A 170 -13.49 2.37 14.80
N LEU A 171 -14.05 1.68 13.83
CA LEU A 171 -14.27 2.19 12.48
C LEU A 171 -15.08 3.51 12.49
N ASN A 172 -14.58 4.51 11.78
CA ASN A 172 -15.27 5.80 11.61
C ASN A 172 -16.35 5.71 10.53
N LEU A 173 -17.23 4.73 10.64
CA LEU A 173 -18.36 4.51 9.74
C LEU A 173 -19.62 4.34 10.57
N LYS A 174 -20.70 5.03 10.20
CA LYS A 174 -22.01 4.80 10.79
C LYS A 174 -22.52 3.40 10.43
N THR A 175 -23.11 2.71 11.37
CA THR A 175 -23.52 1.30 11.20
C THR A 175 -24.50 1.12 10.04
N GLU A 176 -25.41 2.06 9.85
CA GLU A 176 -26.38 2.07 8.77
C GLU A 176 -25.78 2.24 7.37
N HIS A 177 -24.53 2.72 7.25
CA HIS A 177 -23.87 3.00 5.98
C HIS A 177 -22.89 1.92 5.50
N TYR A 178 -22.87 0.73 6.14
CA TYR A 178 -22.03 -0.37 5.65
C TYR A 178 -22.36 -0.79 4.21
N GLY A 179 -23.66 -0.89 3.91
CA GLY A 179 -24.14 -1.18 2.55
C GLY A 179 -23.85 -0.05 1.56
N ASP A 180 -24.00 1.20 1.97
CA ASP A 180 -23.73 2.36 1.14
C ASP A 180 -22.24 2.49 0.79
N PHE A 181 -21.36 2.21 1.76
CA PHE A 181 -19.92 2.20 1.51
C PHE A 181 -19.52 1.05 0.57
N ALA A 182 -20.11 -0.13 0.74
CA ALA A 182 -19.90 -1.26 -0.16
C ALA A 182 -20.39 -0.96 -1.58
N LEU A 183 -21.56 -0.33 -1.72
CA LEU A 183 -22.09 0.10 -3.00
C LEU A 183 -21.20 1.17 -3.65
N PHE A 184 -20.71 2.14 -2.86
CA PHE A 184 -19.74 3.12 -3.33
C PHE A 184 -18.48 2.46 -3.91
N ALA A 185 -17.89 1.50 -3.17
CA ALA A 185 -16.73 0.77 -3.65
C ALA A 185 -17.01 0.02 -4.96
N ALA A 186 -18.15 -0.66 -5.06
CA ALA A 186 -18.57 -1.36 -6.26
C ALA A 186 -18.77 -0.40 -7.45
N ASN A 187 -19.37 0.76 -7.22
CA ASN A 187 -19.55 1.80 -8.25
C ASN A 187 -18.20 2.40 -8.70
N VAL A 188 -17.22 2.55 -7.78
CA VAL A 188 -15.88 3.01 -8.17
C VAL A 188 -15.16 1.98 -9.01
N VAL A 189 -15.25 0.69 -8.67
CA VAL A 189 -14.68 -0.40 -9.49
C VAL A 189 -15.25 -0.37 -10.90
N GLU A 190 -16.58 -0.35 -11.03
CA GLU A 190 -17.27 -0.30 -12.30
C GLU A 190 -16.98 0.99 -13.08
N GLY A 191 -16.99 2.13 -12.40
CA GLY A 191 -16.75 3.44 -13.01
C GLY A 191 -15.33 3.62 -13.54
N LEU A 192 -14.31 3.12 -12.84
CA LEU A 192 -12.93 3.15 -13.35
C LEU A 192 -12.78 2.29 -14.62
N GLU A 193 -13.48 1.15 -14.69
CA GLU A 193 -13.49 0.34 -15.91
C GLU A 193 -14.21 1.09 -17.05
N GLN A 194 -15.36 1.71 -16.79
CA GLN A 194 -16.14 2.41 -17.80
C GLN A 194 -15.49 3.70 -18.30
N HIS A 195 -14.88 4.49 -17.42
CA HIS A 195 -14.34 5.81 -17.75
C HIS A 195 -12.85 5.80 -18.13
N ASP A 196 -12.08 4.86 -17.59
CA ASP A 196 -10.63 4.81 -17.77
C ASP A 196 -10.13 3.49 -18.39
N GLY A 197 -10.99 2.48 -18.56
CA GLY A 197 -10.61 1.15 -18.98
C GLY A 197 -9.79 0.38 -17.95
N ILE A 198 -9.81 0.81 -16.67
CA ILE A 198 -9.00 0.24 -15.60
C ILE A 198 -9.82 -0.77 -14.80
N LYS A 199 -9.46 -2.05 -14.92
CA LYS A 199 -10.05 -3.11 -14.12
C LYS A 199 -9.26 -3.26 -12.82
N LEU A 200 -9.87 -2.96 -11.67
CA LEU A 200 -9.27 -3.22 -10.37
C LEU A 200 -9.28 -4.72 -10.07
N SER A 201 -8.10 -5.29 -9.86
CA SER A 201 -7.95 -6.69 -9.46
C SER A 201 -8.35 -6.91 -8.01
N TYR A 202 -8.02 -5.93 -7.16
CA TYR A 202 -8.27 -5.95 -5.72
C TYR A 202 -8.77 -4.61 -5.22
N VAL A 203 -9.59 -4.66 -4.16
CA VAL A 203 -9.97 -3.49 -3.36
C VAL A 203 -9.79 -3.83 -1.89
N CYS A 204 -9.12 -2.95 -1.14
CA CYS A 204 -8.96 -3.07 0.30
C CYS A 204 -9.93 -2.12 1.02
N PRO A 205 -10.85 -2.63 1.85
CA PRO A 205 -11.86 -1.81 2.53
C PRO A 205 -11.31 -0.88 3.61
N VAL A 206 -10.19 -1.26 4.25
CA VAL A 206 -9.59 -0.49 5.35
C VAL A 206 -8.07 -0.61 5.28
N ASN A 207 -7.39 0.52 5.35
CA ASN A 207 -5.94 0.60 5.41
C ASN A 207 -5.48 0.79 6.87
N GLU A 208 -4.50 0.00 7.32
CA GLU A 208 -3.89 0.06 8.66
C GLU A 208 -4.90 0.08 9.81
N PRO A 209 -5.81 -0.91 9.88
CA PRO A 209 -6.89 -0.93 10.87
C PRO A 209 -6.39 -1.03 12.31
N ASP A 210 -5.17 -1.49 12.53
CA ASP A 210 -4.51 -1.63 13.83
C ASP A 210 -4.05 -0.28 14.40
N GLY A 211 -3.94 0.78 13.59
CA GLY A 211 -3.70 2.15 14.04
C GLY A 211 -4.90 2.75 14.78
N HIS A 212 -4.68 3.77 15.60
CA HIS A 212 -5.76 4.50 16.26
C HIS A 212 -6.32 5.65 15.42
N TRP A 213 -5.48 6.28 14.62
CA TRP A 213 -5.82 7.37 13.71
C TRP A 213 -6.50 8.60 14.37
N ASN A 214 -6.41 8.73 15.71
CA ASN A 214 -7.10 9.74 16.50
C ASN A 214 -6.24 10.99 16.77
N TRP A 215 -5.31 11.29 15.89
CA TRP A 215 -4.36 12.39 16.05
C TRP A 215 -5.05 13.74 16.14
N VAL A 216 -4.55 14.58 17.03
CA VAL A 216 -4.81 16.02 16.98
C VAL A 216 -3.92 16.60 15.88
N GLY A 217 -4.51 17.27 14.90
CA GLY A 217 -3.81 17.70 13.69
C GLY A 217 -3.42 16.50 12.80
N PRO A 218 -4.40 15.78 12.27
CA PRO A 218 -4.14 14.60 11.45
C PRO A 218 -3.34 14.95 10.20
N LYS A 219 -2.48 14.02 9.78
CA LYS A 219 -1.62 14.22 8.60
C LYS A 219 -2.26 13.72 7.31
N GLN A 220 -3.23 12.81 7.42
CA GLN A 220 -3.86 12.11 6.29
C GLN A 220 -5.23 11.60 6.68
N GLU A 221 -6.00 11.11 5.70
CA GLU A 221 -7.18 10.30 5.92
C GLU A 221 -6.79 9.00 6.65
N GLY A 222 -7.69 8.48 7.51
CA GLY A 222 -7.43 7.23 8.20
C GLY A 222 -8.53 6.88 9.20
N THR A 223 -8.76 5.58 9.37
CA THR A 223 -9.68 5.03 10.35
C THR A 223 -9.16 3.71 10.89
N PRO A 224 -9.24 3.46 12.21
CA PRO A 224 -9.04 2.12 12.75
C PRO A 224 -10.23 1.23 12.39
N ALA A 225 -10.08 -0.07 12.59
CA ALA A 225 -11.20 -0.99 12.60
C ALA A 225 -10.88 -2.23 13.45
N THR A 226 -11.89 -2.76 14.14
CA THR A 226 -11.80 -4.06 14.78
C THR A 226 -11.94 -5.19 13.75
N ASN A 227 -11.45 -6.38 14.08
CA ASN A 227 -11.61 -7.56 13.20
C ASN A 227 -13.08 -7.84 12.86
N ARG A 228 -14.01 -7.58 13.81
CA ARG A 228 -15.45 -7.73 13.55
C ARG A 228 -15.96 -6.70 12.53
N GLU A 229 -15.52 -5.46 12.62
CA GLU A 229 -15.88 -4.41 11.67
C GLU A 229 -15.32 -4.69 10.27
N ILE A 230 -14.06 -5.15 10.18
CA ILE A 230 -13.44 -5.56 8.91
C ILE A 230 -14.22 -6.72 8.29
N ALA A 231 -14.57 -7.74 9.10
CA ALA A 231 -15.36 -8.87 8.60
C ALA A 231 -16.75 -8.44 8.11
N GLY A 232 -17.40 -7.51 8.82
CA GLY A 232 -18.65 -6.90 8.41
C GLY A 232 -18.53 -6.17 7.07
N LEU A 233 -17.50 -5.35 6.91
CA LEU A 233 -17.22 -4.65 5.65
C LEU A 233 -16.91 -5.62 4.51
N ALA A 234 -16.06 -6.62 4.73
CA ALA A 234 -15.71 -7.59 3.71
C ALA A 234 -16.94 -8.35 3.19
N ARG A 235 -17.87 -8.70 4.07
CA ARG A 235 -19.14 -9.33 3.68
C ARG A 235 -20.06 -8.37 2.92
N ALA A 236 -20.15 -7.10 3.34
CA ALA A 236 -20.95 -6.09 2.64
C ALA A 236 -20.36 -5.82 1.24
N PHE A 237 -19.04 -5.69 1.11
CA PHE A 237 -18.35 -5.54 -0.18
C PHE A 237 -18.57 -6.77 -1.07
N SER A 238 -18.42 -7.98 -0.52
CA SER A 238 -18.69 -9.23 -1.23
C SER A 238 -20.11 -9.28 -1.79
N GLN A 239 -21.09 -8.89 -0.99
CA GLN A 239 -22.48 -8.83 -1.42
C GLN A 239 -22.68 -7.83 -2.57
N ALA A 240 -22.15 -6.62 -2.44
CA ALA A 240 -22.25 -5.58 -3.48
C ALA A 240 -21.55 -5.99 -4.78
N PHE A 241 -20.36 -6.58 -4.68
CA PHE A 241 -19.59 -7.05 -5.85
C PHE A 241 -20.29 -8.22 -6.54
N THR A 242 -20.82 -9.18 -5.77
CA THR A 242 -21.60 -10.29 -6.32
C THR A 242 -22.87 -9.81 -7.03
N GLN A 243 -23.61 -8.86 -6.42
CA GLN A 243 -24.83 -8.29 -7.03
C GLN A 243 -24.55 -7.57 -8.35
N LYS A 244 -23.37 -6.96 -8.49
CA LYS A 244 -22.94 -6.28 -9.71
C LYS A 244 -22.18 -7.18 -10.69
N GLY A 245 -21.94 -8.44 -10.33
CA GLY A 245 -21.16 -9.38 -11.18
C GLY A 245 -19.68 -9.00 -11.30
N LEU A 246 -19.10 -8.34 -10.29
CA LEU A 246 -17.70 -7.91 -10.28
C LEU A 246 -16.78 -9.05 -9.83
N ASP A 247 -15.72 -9.30 -10.60
CA ASP A 247 -14.68 -10.30 -10.27
C ASP A 247 -13.61 -9.78 -9.30
N THR A 248 -13.60 -8.48 -9.03
CA THR A 248 -12.64 -7.81 -8.14
C THR A 248 -12.60 -8.49 -6.79
N LYS A 249 -11.38 -8.75 -6.29
CA LYS A 249 -11.17 -9.41 -5.00
C LYS A 249 -11.10 -8.38 -3.87
N ILE A 250 -11.53 -8.80 -2.69
CA ILE A 250 -11.47 -8.02 -1.47
C ILE A 250 -10.21 -8.43 -0.73
N LEU A 251 -9.22 -7.53 -0.70
CA LEU A 251 -7.94 -7.74 -0.04
C LEU A 251 -8.02 -7.25 1.40
N ILE A 252 -7.70 -8.11 2.35
CA ILE A 252 -7.62 -7.81 3.77
C ILE A 252 -6.19 -8.15 4.26
N ASN A 253 -5.67 -7.61 5.29
CA ASN A 253 -6.12 -6.68 6.31
C ASN A 253 -5.42 -5.32 6.19
N GLU A 254 -4.29 -5.22 5.44
CA GLU A 254 -3.43 -4.03 5.33
C GLU A 254 -2.92 -3.55 6.72
N SER A 255 -2.57 -4.50 7.62
CA SER A 255 -2.01 -4.15 8.94
C SER A 255 -0.77 -3.28 8.79
N SER A 256 -0.64 -2.23 9.59
CA SER A 256 0.53 -1.35 9.59
C SER A 256 1.80 -2.04 10.11
N ASP A 257 1.61 -3.04 10.94
CA ASP A 257 2.69 -3.82 11.59
C ASP A 257 2.35 -5.31 11.49
N TYR A 258 3.28 -6.11 10.96
CA TYR A 258 3.11 -7.56 10.82
C TYR A 258 2.76 -8.27 12.13
N ARG A 259 3.20 -7.74 13.27
CA ARG A 259 2.94 -8.35 14.58
C ARG A 259 1.45 -8.35 14.94
N CYS A 260 0.67 -7.39 14.44
CA CYS A 260 -0.78 -7.36 14.62
C CYS A 260 -1.49 -8.50 13.90
N MET A 261 -0.85 -9.11 12.90
CA MET A 261 -1.44 -10.23 12.16
C MET A 261 -1.44 -11.54 12.96
N PHE A 262 -0.50 -11.72 13.91
CA PHE A 262 -0.38 -12.96 14.71
C PHE A 262 -0.35 -12.74 16.22
N ALA A 263 -0.44 -11.48 16.68
CA ALA A 263 -0.42 -11.09 18.11
C ALA A 263 -1.24 -9.83 18.35
N THR A 264 -1.27 -9.33 19.61
CA THR A 264 -1.91 -8.07 20.00
C THR A 264 -0.92 -6.90 20.07
N HIS A 265 0.14 -6.91 19.31
CA HIS A 265 1.22 -5.94 19.41
C HIS A 265 0.72 -4.49 19.27
N MET A 266 0.95 -3.66 20.30
CA MET A 266 0.51 -2.25 20.41
C MET A 266 -0.98 -1.99 20.07
N THR A 267 -1.80 -3.02 20.11
CA THR A 267 -3.26 -2.94 19.89
C THR A 267 -3.98 -3.76 20.94
N ASP A 268 -5.28 -3.82 20.88
CA ASP A 268 -6.09 -4.72 21.69
C ASP A 268 -6.41 -6.04 20.94
N TRP A 269 -7.03 -7.00 21.64
CA TRP A 269 -7.38 -8.29 21.06
C TRP A 269 -8.41 -8.20 19.92
N GLN A 270 -9.17 -7.10 19.85
CA GLN A 270 -10.18 -6.87 18.81
C GLN A 270 -9.56 -6.49 17.45
N ARG A 271 -8.29 -6.08 17.44
CA ARG A 271 -7.54 -5.64 16.25
C ARG A 271 -6.26 -6.43 16.02
N GLY A 272 -5.88 -7.31 16.96
CA GLY A 272 -4.78 -8.26 16.83
C GLY A 272 -5.21 -9.63 16.34
N TYR A 273 -4.25 -10.55 16.18
CA TYR A 273 -4.47 -11.92 15.70
C TYR A 273 -5.28 -12.00 14.40
N ALA A 274 -5.07 -11.06 13.47
CA ALA A 274 -5.92 -10.88 12.29
C ALA A 274 -5.99 -12.14 11.40
N ILE A 275 -4.88 -12.89 11.23
CA ILE A 275 -4.88 -14.13 10.45
C ILE A 275 -5.83 -15.16 11.06
N GLN A 276 -5.75 -15.35 12.37
CA GLN A 276 -6.64 -16.27 13.08
C GLN A 276 -8.09 -15.79 13.01
N ALA A 277 -8.32 -14.49 13.22
CA ALA A 277 -9.66 -13.92 13.21
C ALA A 277 -10.38 -14.18 11.87
N PHE A 278 -9.68 -14.02 10.75
CA PHE A 278 -10.34 -14.13 9.45
C PHE A 278 -10.31 -15.51 8.80
N PHE A 279 -9.36 -16.38 9.18
CA PHE A 279 -9.15 -17.66 8.48
C PHE A 279 -9.19 -18.89 9.38
N CYS A 280 -9.40 -18.74 10.71
CA CYS A 280 -9.71 -19.86 11.58
C CYS A 280 -11.23 -20.13 11.56
N PRO A 281 -11.71 -21.32 11.18
CA PRO A 281 -13.15 -21.61 11.14
C PRO A 281 -13.85 -21.43 12.48
N ASP A 282 -13.13 -21.60 13.59
CA ASP A 282 -13.68 -21.44 14.94
C ASP A 282 -13.94 -19.96 15.30
N SER A 283 -13.43 -19.02 14.50
CA SER A 283 -13.67 -17.57 14.65
C SER A 283 -14.99 -17.16 14.01
N THR A 284 -16.11 -17.72 14.45
CA THR A 284 -17.43 -17.68 13.79
C THR A 284 -17.88 -16.28 13.36
N ASP A 285 -17.68 -15.25 14.19
CA ASP A 285 -18.12 -13.88 13.91
C ASP A 285 -17.25 -13.16 12.85
N THR A 286 -15.99 -13.54 12.76
CA THR A 286 -14.99 -12.85 11.92
C THR A 286 -14.47 -13.70 10.76
N TYR A 287 -14.79 -14.99 10.73
CA TYR A 287 -14.35 -15.90 9.68
C TYR A 287 -14.80 -15.46 8.30
N LEU A 288 -13.85 -15.40 7.37
CA LEU A 288 -14.06 -14.94 5.99
C LEU A 288 -13.68 -15.99 4.92
N GLY A 289 -13.23 -17.18 5.35
CA GLY A 289 -12.70 -18.19 4.44
C GLY A 289 -13.67 -18.69 3.37
N ASP A 290 -14.97 -18.53 3.58
CA ASP A 290 -16.05 -18.93 2.66
C ASP A 290 -16.76 -17.71 2.04
N THR A 291 -16.28 -16.49 2.27
CA THR A 291 -16.90 -15.28 1.75
C THR A 291 -16.52 -15.10 0.27
N PRO A 292 -17.49 -14.99 -0.64
CA PRO A 292 -17.21 -14.73 -2.04
C PRO A 292 -16.32 -13.49 -2.24
N ASN A 293 -15.51 -13.47 -3.26
CA ASN A 293 -14.53 -12.41 -3.57
C ASN A 293 -13.41 -12.21 -2.54
N VAL A 294 -13.43 -12.86 -1.37
CA VAL A 294 -12.33 -12.81 -0.40
C VAL A 294 -11.37 -13.99 -0.64
N PRO A 295 -10.19 -13.76 -1.20
CA PRO A 295 -9.21 -14.82 -1.39
C PRO A 295 -8.54 -15.19 -0.07
N ARG A 296 -7.93 -16.38 0.00
CA ARG A 296 -7.03 -16.73 1.11
C ARG A 296 -5.68 -16.03 0.96
N LEU A 297 -5.73 -14.72 0.93
CA LEU A 297 -4.60 -13.80 0.77
C LEU A 297 -4.80 -12.64 1.76
N MET A 298 -3.78 -12.33 2.51
CA MET A 298 -3.74 -11.15 3.37
C MET A 298 -2.63 -10.20 2.97
N ALA A 299 -2.86 -8.93 3.22
CA ALA A 299 -1.90 -7.86 3.01
C ALA A 299 -1.45 -7.24 4.33
N GLY A 300 -0.24 -6.71 4.34
CA GLY A 300 0.29 -5.99 5.49
C GLY A 300 1.52 -5.17 5.13
N HIS A 301 1.84 -4.24 6.02
CA HIS A 301 2.95 -3.31 5.91
C HIS A 301 4.08 -3.70 6.85
N SER A 302 5.32 -3.41 6.47
CA SER A 302 6.49 -3.81 7.26
C SER A 302 7.00 -2.75 8.22
N TYR A 303 6.22 -1.72 8.50
CA TYR A 303 6.63 -0.64 9.39
C TYR A 303 7.06 -1.17 10.76
N TRP A 304 8.14 -0.59 11.30
CA TRP A 304 8.77 -0.95 12.59
C TRP A 304 9.25 -2.41 12.73
N THR A 305 9.24 -3.19 11.66
CA THR A 305 9.63 -4.61 11.67
C THR A 305 10.93 -4.92 10.93
N ASN A 306 11.69 -3.88 10.53
CA ASN A 306 12.85 -4.02 9.67
C ASN A 306 14.19 -4.00 10.40
N THR A 307 14.22 -3.62 11.67
CA THR A 307 15.43 -3.52 12.50
C THR A 307 15.16 -3.91 13.95
N PRO A 308 16.14 -4.49 14.68
CA PRO A 308 17.38 -5.07 14.17
C PRO A 308 17.15 -6.34 13.34
N LEU A 309 18.20 -6.88 12.71
CA LEU A 309 18.10 -8.03 11.80
C LEU A 309 17.46 -9.27 12.44
N GLU A 310 17.76 -9.55 13.71
CA GLU A 310 17.16 -10.67 14.45
C GLU A 310 15.65 -10.49 14.61
N ALA A 311 15.20 -9.27 14.95
CA ALA A 311 13.78 -8.96 15.06
C ALA A 311 13.08 -9.07 13.69
N LEU A 312 13.72 -8.54 12.63
CA LEU A 312 13.22 -8.66 11.26
C LEU A 312 12.97 -10.13 10.88
N ARG A 313 13.95 -11.01 11.13
CA ARG A 313 13.85 -12.44 10.84
C ARG A 313 12.81 -13.13 11.71
N GLY A 314 12.85 -12.91 13.03
CA GLY A 314 11.93 -13.53 13.99
C GLY A 314 10.47 -13.18 13.72
N ILE A 315 10.17 -11.92 13.39
CA ILE A 315 8.81 -11.47 13.07
C ILE A 315 8.31 -12.15 11.79
N ARG A 316 9.14 -12.21 10.74
CA ARG A 316 8.75 -12.84 9.47
C ARG A 316 8.60 -14.35 9.57
N MET A 317 9.37 -15.01 10.42
CA MET A 317 9.20 -16.45 10.71
C MET A 317 7.85 -16.69 11.41
N GLN A 318 7.52 -15.94 12.45
CA GLN A 318 6.24 -16.08 13.16
C GLN A 318 5.05 -15.78 12.26
N LEU A 319 5.18 -14.74 11.41
CA LEU A 319 4.17 -14.42 10.39
C LEU A 319 3.97 -15.62 9.46
N LYS A 320 5.06 -16.15 8.88
CA LYS A 320 5.02 -17.31 7.99
C LYS A 320 4.38 -18.53 8.64
N ASP A 321 4.82 -18.89 9.85
CA ASP A 321 4.29 -20.04 10.58
C ASP A 321 2.78 -19.94 10.81
N THR A 322 2.30 -18.70 11.08
CA THR A 322 0.87 -18.45 11.27
C THR A 322 0.09 -18.49 9.94
N LEU A 323 0.66 -17.94 8.86
CA LEU A 323 0.07 -18.01 7.52
C LEU A 323 -0.02 -19.46 7.03
N ASP A 324 1.03 -20.25 7.19
CA ASP A 324 1.06 -21.67 6.83
C ASP A 324 0.01 -22.47 7.59
N LYS A 325 -0.11 -22.23 8.91
CA LYS A 325 -1.13 -22.88 9.76
C LYS A 325 -2.55 -22.73 9.24
N TYR A 326 -2.87 -21.56 8.67
CA TYR A 326 -4.21 -21.26 8.17
C TYR A 326 -4.32 -21.34 6.64
N ASN A 327 -3.25 -21.76 5.94
CA ASN A 327 -3.15 -21.82 4.48
C ASN A 327 -3.54 -20.49 3.82
N VAL A 328 -2.86 -19.41 4.23
CA VAL A 328 -3.09 -18.03 3.73
C VAL A 328 -1.84 -17.53 3.03
N GLN A 329 -1.99 -16.96 1.84
CA GLN A 329 -0.94 -16.24 1.14
C GLN A 329 -0.75 -14.84 1.74
N PHE A 330 0.39 -14.22 1.47
CA PHE A 330 0.73 -12.92 2.03
C PHE A 330 1.38 -12.00 1.01
N TRP A 331 0.91 -10.75 0.97
CA TRP A 331 1.53 -9.67 0.23
C TRP A 331 1.98 -8.54 1.17
N GLN A 332 3.21 -8.06 0.97
CA GLN A 332 3.62 -6.76 1.50
C GLN A 332 3.18 -5.69 0.51
N THR A 333 2.17 -4.93 0.85
CA THR A 333 1.51 -3.97 -0.04
C THR A 333 1.98 -2.53 0.16
N GLU A 334 2.67 -2.27 1.26
CA GLU A 334 3.23 -0.94 1.53
C GLU A 334 4.47 -1.02 2.42
N THR A 335 5.48 -0.24 2.08
CA THR A 335 6.61 0.09 2.94
C THR A 335 7.31 1.33 2.41
N CYS A 336 7.95 2.08 3.29
CA CYS A 336 8.90 3.11 2.92
C CYS A 336 10.10 3.11 3.88
N ILE A 337 11.20 3.68 3.43
CA ILE A 337 12.35 3.91 4.32
C ILE A 337 11.99 5.10 5.21
N MET A 338 11.82 4.83 6.49
CA MET A 338 11.63 5.87 7.49
C MET A 338 13.00 6.27 8.05
N SER A 339 13.37 7.54 7.90
CA SER A 339 14.60 8.15 8.44
C SER A 339 14.43 8.59 9.89
#